data_e621232a5c058bddc453fa1ec11c1a1f
#
_entry.id   e621232a5c058bddc453fa1ec11c1a1f
#
_cell.length_a   1.000
_cell.length_b   1.000
_cell.length_c   1.000
_cell.angle_alpha   90.00
_cell.angle_beta   90.00
_cell.angle_gamma   90.00
#
_symmetry.space_group_name_H-M   'P 1'
#
loop_
_entity.id
_entity.type
_entity.pdbx_description
1 polymer ?
#
loop_
_entity_poly.entity_id
_entity_poly.type
_entity_poly.pdbx_seq_one_letter_code
_entity_poly.pdbx_strand_id
1 'polypeptide(L)'
;MQDRTGGFRAFIPWTYQPENNHLKGRTQATSLEYLRMIAVSRLFFDNVNHVQGSWLTTGKDVGQLTLHFGADDLGSVMLEENVVSSAGAKHRSNRTELIGLIRSAGRIPAQRDTLYRHISVHHDPAHDPVDDRVHSHFASTALKLLPVAAV
;
A
#
# COMPACT_ATOMS: atom_id res chain seq x y z
N MET A 1 -24.32 6.16 -2.33
CA MET A 1 -24.16 4.92 -3.16
C MET A 1 -23.66 3.77 -2.29
N GLN A 2 -22.58 3.96 -1.56
CA GLN A 2 -21.98 2.92 -0.68
C GLN A 2 -23.00 2.35 0.31
N ASP A 3 -23.78 3.18 1.00
CA ASP A 3 -24.82 2.74 1.98
C ASP A 3 -25.88 1.79 1.39
N ARG A 4 -26.10 1.87 0.07
CA ARG A 4 -27.08 1.01 -0.61
C ARG A 4 -26.48 -0.27 -1.19
N THR A 5 -25.18 -0.25 -1.51
CA THR A 5 -24.59 -1.34 -2.29
C THR A 5 -23.48 -2.08 -1.55
N GLY A 6 -22.80 -1.45 -0.58
CA GLY A 6 -21.59 -1.98 0.05
C GLY A 6 -20.49 -2.31 -0.98
N GLY A 7 -20.55 -1.71 -2.18
CA GLY A 7 -19.74 -2.13 -3.33
C GLY A 7 -18.27 -1.70 -3.26
N PHE A 8 -17.96 -0.65 -2.50
CA PHE A 8 -16.58 -0.22 -2.31
C PHE A 8 -15.99 -0.91 -1.08
N ARG A 9 -14.85 -1.56 -1.25
CA ARG A 9 -14.15 -2.29 -0.19
C ARG A 9 -13.06 -1.47 0.45
N ALA A 10 -12.37 -0.67 -0.36
CA ALA A 10 -11.23 0.12 0.08
C ALA A 10 -11.19 1.47 -0.61
N PHE A 11 -10.60 2.42 0.07
CA PHE A 11 -10.18 3.70 -0.48
C PHE A 11 -8.66 3.69 -0.63
N ILE A 12 -8.17 3.97 -1.85
CA ILE A 12 -6.75 3.88 -2.20
C ILE A 12 -6.32 5.20 -2.82
N PRO A 13 -5.90 6.20 -2.04
CA PRO A 13 -5.39 7.45 -2.61
C PRO A 13 -3.96 7.27 -3.12
N TRP A 14 -3.72 7.73 -4.35
CA TRP A 14 -2.40 7.79 -4.94
C TRP A 14 -2.02 9.25 -5.21
N THR A 15 -0.76 9.59 -4.98
CA THR A 15 -0.25 10.90 -5.36
C THR A 15 -0.01 10.95 -6.87
N TYR A 16 -0.33 12.09 -7.47
CA TYR A 16 0.00 12.37 -8.85
C TYR A 16 1.52 12.28 -9.07
N GLN A 17 1.93 11.60 -10.13
CA GLN A 17 3.32 11.51 -10.55
C GLN A 17 3.52 12.38 -11.79
N PRO A 18 4.38 13.41 -11.76
CA PRO A 18 4.43 14.44 -12.81
C PRO A 18 5.19 14.05 -14.07
N GLU A 19 6.00 12.98 -14.03
CA GLU A 19 6.88 12.61 -15.16
C GLU A 19 6.08 11.93 -16.28
N ASN A 20 6.50 12.17 -17.52
CA ASN A 20 6.02 11.48 -18.73
C ASN A 20 4.50 11.43 -18.93
N ASN A 21 3.79 12.50 -18.58
CA ASN A 21 2.34 12.60 -18.81
C ASN A 21 1.94 13.97 -19.35
N HIS A 22 0.64 14.09 -19.75
CA HIS A 22 0.12 15.30 -20.39
C HIS A 22 -0.27 16.43 -19.42
N LEU A 23 -0.33 16.16 -18.10
CA LEU A 23 -0.75 17.13 -17.09
C LEU A 23 0.42 18.01 -16.63
N LYS A 24 1.03 18.72 -17.57
CA LYS A 24 2.17 19.60 -17.30
C LYS A 24 1.81 20.70 -16.29
N GLY A 25 2.77 21.07 -15.45
CA GLY A 25 2.64 22.18 -14.49
C GLY A 25 1.85 21.83 -13.21
N ARG A 26 1.45 20.59 -13.01
CA ARG A 26 0.90 20.14 -11.73
C ARG A 26 2.02 19.72 -10.78
N THR A 27 1.93 20.17 -9.54
CA THR A 27 2.85 19.75 -8.47
C THR A 27 2.36 18.45 -7.84
N GLN A 28 3.31 17.60 -7.46
CA GLN A 28 3.01 16.42 -6.66
C GLN A 28 2.60 16.85 -5.24
N ALA A 29 1.64 16.14 -4.65
CA ALA A 29 1.29 16.36 -3.25
C ALA A 29 2.49 16.05 -2.34
N THR A 30 2.66 16.89 -1.33
CA THR A 30 3.67 16.67 -0.29
C THR A 30 3.30 15.48 0.60
N SER A 31 4.27 14.92 1.31
CA SER A 31 4.03 13.84 2.27
C SER A 31 3.00 14.25 3.33
N LEU A 32 3.03 15.49 3.80
CA LEU A 32 2.08 16.00 4.79
C LEU A 32 0.66 16.07 4.23
N GLU A 33 0.49 16.55 3.01
CA GLU A 33 -0.81 16.58 2.34
C GLU A 33 -1.38 15.18 2.14
N TYR A 34 -0.52 14.23 1.78
CA TYR A 34 -0.90 12.83 1.63
C TYR A 34 -1.34 12.22 2.97
N LEU A 35 -0.57 12.39 4.04
CA LEU A 35 -0.93 11.90 5.37
C LEU A 35 -2.23 12.52 5.89
N ARG A 36 -2.45 13.81 5.65
CA ARG A 36 -3.73 14.48 5.95
C ARG A 36 -4.89 13.85 5.16
N MET A 37 -4.68 13.55 3.88
CA MET A 37 -5.69 12.88 3.05
C MET A 37 -6.07 11.52 3.64
N ILE A 38 -5.10 10.70 4.06
CA ILE A 38 -5.34 9.42 4.73
C ILE A 38 -6.18 9.62 6.00
N ALA A 39 -5.78 10.53 6.88
CA ALA A 39 -6.47 10.78 8.14
C ALA A 39 -7.92 11.27 7.92
N VAL A 40 -8.10 12.25 7.05
CA VAL A 40 -9.43 12.77 6.71
C VAL A 40 -10.30 11.68 6.08
N SER A 41 -9.73 10.88 5.18
CA SER A 41 -10.46 9.78 4.54
C SER A 41 -10.93 8.75 5.56
N ARG A 42 -10.10 8.38 6.53
CA ARG A 42 -10.48 7.46 7.60
C ARG A 42 -11.62 8.01 8.47
N LEU A 43 -11.61 9.30 8.74
CA LEU A 43 -12.67 9.93 9.53
C LEU A 43 -13.97 10.15 8.73
N PHE A 44 -13.84 10.39 7.42
CA PHE A 44 -14.97 10.70 6.54
C PHE A 44 -15.70 9.46 6.06
N PHE A 45 -14.97 8.39 5.70
CA PHE A 45 -15.53 7.15 5.18
C PHE A 45 -15.88 6.17 6.32
N ASP A 46 -17.01 6.36 6.96
CA ASP A 46 -17.54 5.49 8.01
C ASP A 46 -18.01 4.13 7.49
N ASN A 47 -18.30 4.04 6.19
CA ASN A 47 -18.83 2.88 5.49
C ASN A 47 -17.85 2.24 4.48
N VAL A 48 -16.59 2.66 4.43
CA VAL A 48 -15.50 2.00 3.68
C VAL A 48 -14.49 1.44 4.66
N ASN A 49 -14.44 0.11 4.75
CA ASN A 49 -13.72 -0.56 5.82
C ASN A 49 -12.19 -0.35 5.76
N HIS A 50 -11.62 -0.27 4.55
CA HIS A 50 -10.18 -0.26 4.36
C HIS A 50 -9.69 1.04 3.72
N VAL A 51 -8.58 1.55 4.24
CA VAL A 51 -7.85 2.69 3.66
C VAL A 51 -6.42 2.23 3.43
N GLN A 52 -5.98 2.24 2.17
CA GLN A 52 -4.63 1.82 1.80
C GLN A 52 -3.66 3.00 1.78
N GLY A 53 -2.53 2.84 2.45
CA GLY A 53 -1.37 3.72 2.31
C GLY A 53 -0.50 3.29 1.13
N SER A 54 -0.19 4.20 0.21
CA SER A 54 0.60 3.90 -0.99
C SER A 54 2.09 4.18 -0.75
N TRP A 55 2.86 3.17 -0.39
CA TRP A 55 4.32 3.26 -0.37
C TRP A 55 4.93 3.41 -1.78
N LEU A 56 4.23 2.95 -2.80
CA LEU A 56 4.71 2.97 -4.18
C LEU A 56 4.93 4.39 -4.71
N THR A 57 4.00 5.30 -4.43
CA THR A 57 4.02 6.68 -4.93
C THR A 57 4.65 7.67 -3.96
N THR A 58 4.70 7.36 -2.68
CA THR A 58 5.17 8.28 -1.63
C THR A 58 6.48 7.86 -0.96
N GLY A 59 6.95 6.65 -1.22
CA GLY A 59 8.09 6.04 -0.54
C GLY A 59 7.68 5.24 0.69
N LYS A 60 8.58 4.35 1.12
CA LYS A 60 8.34 3.39 2.20
C LYS A 60 8.07 4.07 3.54
N ASP A 61 8.84 5.11 3.86
CA ASP A 61 8.73 5.83 5.14
C ASP A 61 7.36 6.51 5.28
N VAL A 62 6.90 7.18 4.23
CA VAL A 62 5.57 7.80 4.22
C VAL A 62 4.48 6.73 4.19
N GLY A 63 4.67 5.65 3.42
CA GLY A 63 3.79 4.49 3.43
C GLY A 63 3.60 3.92 4.84
N GLN A 64 4.70 3.70 5.57
CA GLN A 64 4.67 3.26 6.96
C GLN A 64 3.91 4.24 7.87
N LEU A 65 4.19 5.54 7.75
CA LEU A 65 3.52 6.56 8.54
C LEU A 65 2.01 6.57 8.34
N THR A 66 1.50 6.18 7.16
CA THR A 66 0.05 6.11 6.93
C THR A 66 -0.67 5.19 7.91
N LEU A 67 0.01 4.15 8.44
CA LEU A 67 -0.55 3.23 9.44
C LEU A 67 -0.86 3.92 10.78
N HIS A 68 -0.21 5.04 11.08
CA HIS A 68 -0.51 5.90 12.23
C HIS A 68 -1.58 6.96 11.93
N PHE A 69 -1.84 7.20 10.64
CA PHE A 69 -2.82 8.19 10.17
C PHE A 69 -4.15 7.56 9.74
N GLY A 70 -4.35 6.27 9.99
CA GLY A 70 -5.63 5.59 9.75
C GLY A 70 -5.66 4.63 8.58
N ALA A 71 -4.54 4.42 7.86
CA ALA A 71 -4.44 3.31 6.94
C ALA A 71 -4.34 1.98 7.70
N ASP A 72 -4.92 0.93 7.13
CA ASP A 72 -4.88 -0.44 7.61
C ASP A 72 -4.32 -1.42 6.56
N ASP A 73 -3.84 -0.91 5.43
CA ASP A 73 -3.33 -1.71 4.33
C ASP A 73 -2.17 -0.98 3.63
N LEU A 74 -1.12 -1.69 3.29
CA LEU A 74 -0.01 -1.19 2.48
C LEU A 74 -0.05 -1.68 1.02
N GLY A 75 -1.06 -2.43 0.64
CA GLY A 75 -1.21 -2.98 -0.71
C GLY A 75 -0.36 -4.21 -0.97
N SER A 76 0.15 -4.34 -2.18
CA SER A 76 0.95 -5.48 -2.62
C SER A 76 2.41 -5.11 -2.81
N VAL A 77 3.27 -6.12 -2.97
CA VAL A 77 4.70 -5.94 -3.27
C VAL A 77 4.96 -5.41 -4.69
N MET A 78 3.94 -5.31 -5.54
CA MET A 78 4.00 -4.78 -6.91
C MET A 78 5.10 -5.45 -7.75
N LEU A 79 4.80 -6.63 -8.29
CA LEU A 79 5.74 -7.41 -9.11
C LEU A 79 6.13 -6.69 -10.41
N GLU A 80 5.14 -6.11 -11.07
CA GLU A 80 5.33 -5.31 -12.28
C GLU A 80 4.46 -4.06 -12.19
N GLU A 81 5.10 -2.92 -12.00
CA GLU A 81 4.41 -1.63 -11.99
C GLU A 81 4.98 -0.74 -13.09
N ASN A 82 4.44 -0.93 -14.29
CA ASN A 82 4.88 -0.21 -15.48
C ASN A 82 4.24 1.17 -15.60
N VAL A 83 3.02 1.35 -15.10
CA VAL A 83 2.28 2.61 -15.24
C VAL A 83 2.85 3.69 -14.36
N VAL A 84 2.99 3.42 -13.05
CA VAL A 84 3.48 4.41 -12.09
C VAL A 84 4.99 4.60 -12.24
N SER A 85 5.75 3.54 -12.61
CA SER A 85 7.18 3.67 -12.86
C SER A 85 7.50 4.48 -14.12
N SER A 86 6.69 4.37 -15.18
CA SER A 86 6.85 5.24 -16.37
C SER A 86 6.52 6.70 -16.07
N ALA A 87 5.72 6.98 -15.05
CA ALA A 87 5.46 8.32 -14.52
C ALA A 87 6.46 8.77 -13.44
N GLY A 88 7.57 8.05 -13.23
CA GLY A 88 8.70 8.47 -12.38
C GLY A 88 8.78 7.81 -11.00
N ALA A 89 7.81 7.03 -10.56
CA ALA A 89 7.90 6.31 -9.29
C ALA A 89 8.93 5.15 -9.37
N LYS A 90 9.88 5.14 -8.43
CA LYS A 90 11.02 4.19 -8.44
C LYS A 90 11.06 3.27 -7.21
N HIS A 91 10.02 3.33 -6.36
CA HIS A 91 10.02 2.56 -5.14
C HIS A 91 9.72 1.10 -5.42
N ARG A 92 10.47 0.20 -4.78
CA ARG A 92 10.29 -1.24 -4.83
C ARG A 92 10.31 -1.79 -3.42
N SER A 93 9.61 -2.89 -3.20
CA SER A 93 9.59 -3.58 -1.91
C SER A 93 9.43 -5.08 -2.11
N ASN A 94 9.75 -5.83 -1.09
CA ASN A 94 9.45 -7.24 -0.97
C ASN A 94 8.59 -7.52 0.27
N ARG A 95 8.17 -8.76 0.43
CA ARG A 95 7.31 -9.15 1.55
C ARG A 95 7.99 -8.93 2.90
N THR A 96 9.25 -9.28 3.04
CA THR A 96 10.03 -9.10 4.29
C THR A 96 10.09 -7.63 4.69
N GLU A 97 10.35 -6.75 3.73
CA GLU A 97 10.37 -5.30 3.99
C GLU A 97 9.02 -4.76 4.43
N LEU A 98 7.92 -5.15 3.75
CA LEU A 98 6.58 -4.69 4.13
C LEU A 98 6.18 -5.19 5.52
N ILE A 99 6.50 -6.44 5.85
CA ILE A 99 6.32 -6.99 7.21
C ILE A 99 7.11 -6.15 8.22
N GLY A 100 8.37 -5.85 7.94
CA GLY A 100 9.22 -5.02 8.78
C GLY A 100 8.65 -3.61 9.00
N LEU A 101 8.14 -2.96 7.95
CA LEU A 101 7.48 -1.65 8.03
C LEU A 101 6.24 -1.69 8.93
N ILE A 102 5.39 -2.72 8.78
CA ILE A 102 4.17 -2.88 9.58
C ILE A 102 4.54 -3.11 11.07
N ARG A 103 5.52 -3.97 11.35
CA ARG A 103 5.98 -4.21 12.73
C ARG A 103 6.58 -2.97 13.36
N SER A 104 7.41 -2.24 12.63
CA SER A 104 8.03 -1.00 13.13
C SER A 104 7.00 0.09 13.40
N ALA A 105 5.83 0.02 12.75
CA ALA A 105 4.67 0.85 13.07
C ALA A 105 3.85 0.34 14.28
N GLY A 106 4.31 -0.71 14.98
CA GLY A 106 3.61 -1.28 16.14
C GLY A 106 2.36 -2.08 15.78
N ARG A 107 2.27 -2.58 14.53
CA ARG A 107 1.12 -3.36 14.04
C ARG A 107 1.50 -4.81 13.79
N ILE A 108 0.51 -5.69 13.80
CA ILE A 108 0.68 -7.11 13.46
C ILE A 108 0.51 -7.25 11.94
N PRO A 109 1.53 -7.76 11.21
CA PRO A 109 1.40 -7.96 9.77
C PRO A 109 0.44 -9.08 9.45
N ALA A 110 -0.38 -8.89 8.42
CA ALA A 110 -1.25 -9.94 7.88
C ALA A 110 -1.19 -9.95 6.35
N GLN A 111 -1.22 -11.15 5.79
CA GLN A 111 -1.41 -11.34 4.36
C GLN A 111 -2.90 -11.50 4.07
N ARG A 112 -3.41 -10.73 3.11
CA ARG A 112 -4.81 -10.77 2.69
C ARG A 112 -4.98 -11.15 1.21
N ASP A 113 -6.17 -11.57 0.84
CA ASP A 113 -6.58 -11.71 -0.56
C ASP A 113 -7.13 -10.38 -1.12
N THR A 114 -7.56 -10.40 -2.38
CA THR A 114 -8.18 -9.25 -3.05
C THR A 114 -9.56 -8.89 -2.50
N LEU A 115 -10.16 -9.76 -1.72
CA LEU A 115 -11.44 -9.54 -1.02
C LEU A 115 -11.24 -9.03 0.41
N TYR A 116 -10.00 -8.69 0.79
CA TYR A 116 -9.61 -8.25 2.14
C TYR A 116 -9.78 -9.32 3.24
N ARG A 117 -9.85 -10.60 2.89
CA ARG A 117 -9.86 -11.68 3.87
C ARG A 117 -8.43 -12.03 4.25
N HIS A 118 -8.14 -12.15 5.54
CA HIS A 118 -6.82 -12.57 6.01
C HIS A 118 -6.54 -14.02 5.61
N ILE A 119 -5.43 -14.25 4.95
CA ILE A 119 -4.92 -15.58 4.59
C ILE A 119 -4.00 -16.09 5.69
N SER A 120 -3.14 -15.21 6.22
CA SER A 120 -2.27 -15.50 7.35
C SER A 120 -2.05 -14.24 8.18
N VAL A 121 -1.93 -14.40 9.49
CA VAL A 121 -1.60 -13.33 10.44
C VAL A 121 -0.29 -13.70 11.12
N HIS A 122 0.68 -12.80 11.06
CA HIS A 122 2.03 -13.02 11.57
C HIS A 122 2.14 -12.49 13.00
N HIS A 123 1.66 -13.24 13.98
CA HIS A 123 1.72 -12.84 15.39
C HIS A 123 3.15 -12.90 15.94
N ASP A 124 3.91 -13.94 15.59
CA ASP A 124 5.25 -14.19 16.09
C ASP A 124 6.33 -13.75 15.08
N PRO A 125 7.17 -12.76 15.42
CA PRO A 125 8.24 -12.31 14.55
C PRO A 125 9.24 -13.39 14.17
N ALA A 126 9.43 -14.42 15.02
CA ALA A 126 10.37 -15.51 14.74
C ALA A 126 9.93 -16.39 13.56
N HIS A 127 8.65 -16.34 13.20
CA HIS A 127 8.07 -17.10 12.10
C HIS A 127 7.71 -16.22 10.89
N ASP A 128 8.22 -15.00 10.84
CA ASP A 128 8.00 -14.15 9.68
C ASP A 128 8.66 -14.74 8.43
N PRO A 129 7.97 -14.73 7.30
CA PRO A 129 8.56 -15.23 6.07
C PRO A 129 9.70 -14.32 5.61
N VAL A 130 10.84 -14.93 5.28
CA VAL A 130 11.99 -14.24 4.70
C VAL A 130 11.91 -14.37 3.18
N ASP A 131 11.93 -13.24 2.49
CA ASP A 131 12.00 -13.17 1.04
C ASP A 131 12.94 -12.03 0.65
N ASP A 132 14.19 -12.37 0.38
CA ASP A 132 15.25 -11.41 0.04
C ASP A 132 15.20 -10.96 -1.43
N ARG A 133 14.31 -11.54 -2.23
CA ARG A 133 14.19 -11.21 -3.63
C ARG A 133 13.45 -9.89 -3.81
N VAL A 134 14.17 -8.89 -4.24
CA VAL A 134 13.56 -7.73 -4.89
C VAL A 134 13.17 -8.18 -6.30
N HIS A 135 11.88 -8.29 -6.58
CA HIS A 135 11.42 -8.71 -7.89
C HIS A 135 11.91 -7.73 -8.95
N SER A 136 12.85 -8.20 -9.79
CA SER A 136 13.29 -7.49 -10.96
C SER A 136 12.29 -7.72 -12.11
N HIS A 137 12.24 -6.81 -13.07
CA HIS A 137 11.34 -6.85 -14.25
C HIS A 137 11.36 -8.14 -15.06
N PHE A 138 12.24 -9.11 -14.76
CA PHE A 138 12.48 -10.31 -15.57
C PHE A 138 12.15 -11.62 -14.86
N ALA A 139 11.58 -11.58 -13.68
CA ALA A 139 11.11 -12.82 -13.05
C ALA A 139 9.74 -13.21 -13.64
N SER A 140 9.76 -13.66 -14.90
CA SER A 140 8.67 -14.43 -15.46
C SER A 140 8.57 -15.74 -14.69
N THR A 141 7.65 -15.82 -13.78
CA THR A 141 6.90 -17.05 -13.45
C THR A 141 5.97 -16.73 -12.27
N ALA A 142 4.74 -16.90 -12.53
CA ALA A 142 3.55 -16.89 -11.69
C ALA A 142 3.73 -17.22 -10.18
N LEU A 143 4.32 -16.31 -9.42
CA LEU A 143 4.07 -16.27 -7.98
C LEU A 143 2.90 -15.31 -7.76
N LYS A 144 1.74 -15.84 -7.41
CA LYS A 144 0.61 -15.04 -6.92
C LYS A 144 1.03 -14.38 -5.61
N LEU A 145 1.69 -13.25 -5.70
CA LEU A 145 1.98 -12.44 -4.53
C LEU A 145 0.71 -11.74 -4.11
N LEU A 146 0.24 -12.12 -2.94
CA LEU A 146 -0.96 -11.56 -2.36
C LEU A 146 -0.63 -10.31 -1.56
N PRO A 147 -1.53 -9.35 -1.49
CA PRO A 147 -1.32 -8.12 -0.74
C PRO A 147 -1.02 -8.37 0.75
N VAL A 148 -0.30 -7.46 1.38
CA VAL A 148 0.01 -7.47 2.81
C VAL A 148 -0.78 -6.37 3.50
N ALA A 149 -1.58 -6.73 4.50
CA ALA A 149 -2.34 -5.79 5.31
C ALA A 149 -1.74 -5.63 6.71
N ALA A 150 -2.04 -4.52 7.37
CA ALA A 150 -1.83 -4.33 8.80
C ALA A 150 -3.09 -4.71 9.59
N VAL A 151 -2.92 -5.35 10.71
CA VAL A 151 -4.00 -5.71 11.66
C VAL A 151 -3.85 -4.92 12.95
#